data_5d14112950e6827bd0d20abf812b5193
#
_entry.id   5d14112950e6827bd0d20abf812b5193
#
_cell.length_a   1.000
_cell.length_b   1.000
_cell.length_c   1.000
_cell.angle_alpha   90.00
_cell.angle_beta   90.00
_cell.angle_gamma   90.00
#
_symmetry.space_group_name_H-M   'P 1'
#
loop_
_entity.id
_entity.type
_entity.pdbx_description
1 polymer ?
#
loop_
_entity_poly.entity_id
_entity_poly.type
_entity_poly.pdbx_seq_one_letter_code
_entity_poly.pdbx_strand_id
1 'polypeptide(L)'
;LIKIGTFLQIEENKTFYKCRVINTKNNKLYIDYPINEDTNQTELFSVGTLFQVSFIENNSVYSFNSEIIGKGKVKNIPTLILSFDQEKLKKIQRREFVRIEALLDVSVKSKISSRSFTSVTHDISGGGLSIIVDTDNSLQENELVDLMLVLPLDNKIEYLHIIGKTVRIHERKEKNNLVSIKFEEINPHDQQLIVRFGFLKQLQARQKGLSS
;
A
#
# COMPACT_ATOMS: atom_id res chain seq x y z
N LEU A 1 -15.31 1.36 -14.17
CA LEU A 1 -14.21 1.34 -13.21
C LEU A 1 -14.74 1.51 -11.78
N ILE A 2 -15.33 2.65 -11.40
CA ILE A 2 -15.82 2.86 -10.03
C ILE A 2 -17.19 2.17 -9.86
N LYS A 3 -17.27 1.26 -8.89
CA LYS A 3 -18.48 0.49 -8.54
C LYS A 3 -19.00 0.89 -7.16
N ILE A 4 -20.25 0.56 -6.87
CA ILE A 4 -20.80 0.65 -5.51
C ILE A 4 -19.95 -0.20 -4.58
N GLY A 5 -19.58 0.34 -3.42
CA GLY A 5 -18.68 -0.29 -2.47
C GLY A 5 -17.19 0.03 -2.67
N THR A 6 -16.79 0.68 -3.79
CA THR A 6 -15.39 1.11 -3.98
C THR A 6 -14.98 2.06 -2.85
N PHE A 7 -13.83 1.78 -2.23
CA PHE A 7 -13.20 2.69 -1.28
C PHE A 7 -12.47 3.80 -2.05
N LEU A 8 -12.72 5.03 -1.63
CA LEU A 8 -12.03 6.21 -2.11
C LEU A 8 -11.18 6.79 -0.98
N GLN A 9 -9.99 7.21 -1.33
CA GLN A 9 -9.20 8.14 -0.52
C GLN A 9 -9.35 9.51 -1.15
N ILE A 10 -9.77 10.49 -0.36
CA ILE A 10 -9.89 11.88 -0.80
C ILE A 10 -8.90 12.73 -0.03
N GLU A 11 -8.30 13.71 -0.69
CA GLU A 11 -7.30 14.60 -0.14
C GLU A 11 -7.75 16.05 -0.27
N GLU A 12 -7.69 16.78 0.84
CA GLU A 12 -7.83 18.23 0.92
C GLU A 12 -6.72 18.80 1.79
N ASN A 13 -5.96 19.77 1.27
CA ASN A 13 -4.90 20.45 2.01
C ASN A 13 -3.91 19.52 2.73
N LYS A 14 -3.48 18.43 2.07
CA LYS A 14 -2.61 17.38 2.61
C LYS A 14 -3.22 16.54 3.74
N THR A 15 -4.49 16.70 4.02
CA THR A 15 -5.25 15.84 4.93
C THR A 15 -5.97 14.77 4.13
N PHE A 16 -5.89 13.54 4.61
CA PHE A 16 -6.47 12.37 3.94
C PHE A 16 -7.71 11.88 4.66
N TYR A 17 -8.70 11.52 3.86
CA TYR A 17 -9.96 10.99 4.34
C TYR A 17 -10.33 9.73 3.54
N LYS A 18 -10.97 8.79 4.19
CA LYS A 18 -11.51 7.57 3.57
C LYS A 18 -13.02 7.64 3.48
N CYS A 19 -13.59 7.22 2.37
CA CYS A 19 -15.01 7.10 2.17
C CYS A 19 -15.35 5.94 1.22
N ARG A 20 -16.61 5.63 1.07
CA ARG A 20 -17.09 4.55 0.21
C ARG A 20 -18.14 5.07 -0.77
N VAL A 21 -18.10 4.56 -1.98
CA VAL A 21 -19.13 4.82 -3.00
C VAL A 21 -20.41 4.06 -2.64
N ILE A 22 -21.47 4.78 -2.39
CA ILE A 22 -22.80 4.26 -2.07
C ILE A 22 -23.66 4.09 -3.32
N ASN A 23 -23.48 4.98 -4.31
CA ASN A 23 -24.17 4.90 -5.59
C ASN A 23 -23.40 5.66 -6.67
N THR A 24 -23.68 5.34 -7.93
CA THR A 24 -23.14 6.07 -9.10
C THR A 24 -24.28 6.34 -10.07
N LYS A 25 -24.44 7.58 -10.54
CA LYS A 25 -25.48 7.95 -11.53
C LYS A 25 -25.08 9.23 -12.26
N ASN A 26 -25.20 9.23 -13.61
CA ASN A 26 -25.04 10.44 -14.44
C ASN A 26 -23.76 11.23 -14.12
N ASN A 27 -22.60 10.59 -14.19
CA ASN A 27 -21.30 11.21 -13.90
C ASN A 27 -21.24 11.84 -12.49
N LYS A 28 -21.92 11.24 -11.52
CA LYS A 28 -21.89 11.63 -10.12
C LYS A 28 -21.63 10.42 -9.24
N LEU A 29 -20.81 10.60 -8.22
CA LEU A 29 -20.57 9.61 -7.18
C LEU A 29 -21.28 10.05 -5.90
N TYR A 30 -22.08 9.17 -5.36
CA TYR A 30 -22.69 9.33 -4.03
C TYR A 30 -21.82 8.57 -3.05
N ILE A 31 -21.22 9.29 -2.11
CA ILE A 31 -20.30 8.72 -1.11
C ILE A 31 -20.90 8.88 0.30
N ASP A 32 -20.53 7.98 1.21
CA ASP A 32 -20.75 8.21 2.63
C ASP A 32 -19.90 9.40 3.12
N TYR A 33 -20.16 9.86 4.33
CA TYR A 33 -19.39 10.97 4.88
C TYR A 33 -17.94 10.53 5.13
N PRO A 34 -16.97 11.33 4.64
CA PRO A 34 -15.55 11.00 4.77
C PRO A 34 -15.11 10.97 6.23
N ILE A 35 -14.23 10.00 6.52
CA ILE A 35 -13.62 9.81 7.82
C ILE A 35 -12.15 10.19 7.70
N ASN A 36 -11.69 11.12 8.51
CA ASN A 36 -10.29 11.52 8.59
C ASN A 36 -9.43 10.31 8.99
N GLU A 37 -8.36 10.05 8.23
CA GLU A 37 -7.52 8.87 8.44
C GLU A 37 -6.67 8.93 9.72
N ASP A 38 -6.31 10.15 10.18
CA ASP A 38 -5.48 10.36 11.36
C ASP A 38 -6.33 10.35 12.66
N THR A 39 -7.46 11.08 12.65
CA THR A 39 -8.30 11.24 13.85
C THR A 39 -9.40 10.19 13.95
N ASN A 40 -9.68 9.48 12.87
CA ASN A 40 -10.78 8.52 12.72
C ASN A 40 -12.18 9.13 12.97
N GLN A 41 -12.32 10.46 12.83
CA GLN A 41 -13.54 11.19 13.00
C GLN A 41 -14.18 11.53 11.65
N THR A 42 -15.52 11.55 11.63
CA THR A 42 -16.28 11.98 10.45
C THR A 42 -16.12 13.48 10.23
N GLU A 43 -15.79 13.89 9.00
CA GLU A 43 -15.63 15.29 8.64
C GLU A 43 -16.83 15.79 7.83
N LEU A 44 -17.20 17.06 8.06
CA LEU A 44 -18.30 17.72 7.37
C LEU A 44 -17.73 18.73 6.37
N PHE A 45 -18.08 18.56 5.11
CA PHE A 45 -17.66 19.43 4.03
C PHE A 45 -18.80 20.26 3.45
N SER A 46 -18.45 21.43 2.94
CA SER A 46 -19.38 22.31 2.24
C SER A 46 -19.48 21.93 0.75
N VAL A 47 -20.61 22.24 0.14
CA VAL A 47 -20.76 22.23 -1.32
C VAL A 47 -19.76 23.22 -1.91
N GLY A 48 -19.07 22.83 -2.98
CA GLY A 48 -17.98 23.59 -3.60
C GLY A 48 -16.59 23.17 -3.14
N THR A 49 -16.46 22.31 -2.11
CA THR A 49 -15.13 21.80 -1.68
C THR A 49 -14.53 20.94 -2.78
N LEU A 50 -13.27 21.21 -3.09
CA LEU A 50 -12.49 20.49 -4.10
C LEU A 50 -11.60 19.44 -3.44
N PHE A 51 -11.56 18.25 -4.04
CA PHE A 51 -10.72 17.13 -3.60
C PHE A 51 -9.88 16.57 -4.73
N GLN A 52 -8.72 16.07 -4.38
CA GLN A 52 -8.05 15.05 -5.15
C GLN A 52 -8.55 13.68 -4.65
N VAL A 53 -9.21 12.94 -5.52
CA VAL A 53 -9.76 11.62 -5.21
C VAL A 53 -8.87 10.54 -5.79
N SER A 54 -8.62 9.48 -5.03
CA SER A 54 -7.90 8.31 -5.52
C SER A 54 -8.55 7.00 -5.07
N PHE A 55 -8.40 5.95 -5.86
CA PHE A 55 -8.87 4.62 -5.54
C PHE A 55 -7.99 3.56 -6.20
N ILE A 56 -8.09 2.33 -5.71
CA ILE A 56 -7.32 1.19 -6.23
C ILE A 56 -8.28 0.26 -6.97
N GLU A 57 -7.94 -0.09 -8.20
CA GLU A 57 -8.61 -1.13 -8.97
C GLU A 57 -7.56 -1.95 -9.73
N ASN A 58 -7.68 -3.30 -9.65
CA ASN A 58 -6.75 -4.24 -10.31
C ASN A 58 -5.27 -3.90 -10.04
N ASN A 59 -4.90 -3.67 -8.77
CA ASN A 59 -3.56 -3.30 -8.31
C ASN A 59 -3.01 -1.97 -8.88
N SER A 60 -3.83 -1.21 -9.57
CA SER A 60 -3.48 0.12 -10.10
C SER A 60 -4.18 1.21 -9.30
N VAL A 61 -3.49 2.32 -9.10
CA VAL A 61 -4.06 3.52 -8.48
C VAL A 61 -4.58 4.43 -9.57
N TYR A 62 -5.80 4.90 -9.39
CA TYR A 62 -6.43 5.90 -10.24
C TYR A 62 -6.71 7.16 -9.44
N SER A 63 -6.62 8.31 -10.07
CA SER A 63 -6.93 9.60 -9.44
C SER A 63 -7.65 10.53 -10.40
N PHE A 64 -8.46 11.41 -9.82
CA PHE A 64 -9.16 12.50 -10.50
C PHE A 64 -9.45 13.62 -9.52
N ASN A 65 -9.65 14.83 -10.04
CA ASN A 65 -10.13 15.95 -9.24
C ASN A 65 -11.66 15.93 -9.22
N SER A 66 -12.22 16.26 -8.09
CA SER A 66 -13.66 16.24 -7.86
C SER A 66 -14.08 17.40 -6.97
N GLU A 67 -15.35 17.77 -7.08
CA GLU A 67 -15.99 18.80 -6.28
C GLU A 67 -17.24 18.21 -5.62
N ILE A 68 -17.53 18.63 -4.38
CA ILE A 68 -18.84 18.37 -3.77
C ILE A 68 -19.88 19.25 -4.45
N ILE A 69 -20.74 18.66 -5.24
CA ILE A 69 -21.80 19.36 -5.98
C ILE A 69 -23.16 19.30 -5.28
N GLY A 70 -23.24 18.62 -4.14
CA GLY A 70 -24.49 18.53 -3.37
C GLY A 70 -24.42 17.54 -2.21
N LYS A 71 -25.51 17.51 -1.47
CA LYS A 71 -25.78 16.57 -0.38
C LYS A 71 -27.09 15.83 -0.69
N GLY A 72 -27.19 14.57 -0.26
CA GLY A 72 -28.39 13.77 -0.55
C GLY A 72 -28.54 12.60 0.40
N LYS A 73 -29.46 11.69 0.06
CA LYS A 73 -29.66 10.42 0.76
C LYS A 73 -29.84 9.31 -0.27
N VAL A 74 -29.22 8.18 -0.02
CA VAL A 74 -29.41 6.94 -0.78
C VAL A 74 -29.85 5.86 0.19
N LYS A 75 -31.07 5.32 0.01
CA LYS A 75 -31.67 4.32 0.94
C LYS A 75 -31.52 4.73 2.42
N ASN A 76 -31.88 5.95 2.77
CA ASN A 76 -31.76 6.56 4.10
C ASN A 76 -30.31 6.81 4.60
N ILE A 77 -29.28 6.50 3.84
CA ILE A 77 -27.90 6.83 4.18
C ILE A 77 -27.62 8.27 3.72
N PRO A 78 -27.22 9.20 4.61
CA PRO A 78 -26.79 10.54 4.20
C PRO A 78 -25.53 10.42 3.34
N THR A 79 -25.50 11.17 2.22
CA THR A 79 -24.40 11.10 1.25
C THR A 79 -23.97 12.49 0.82
N LEU A 80 -22.70 12.62 0.48
CA LEU A 80 -22.16 13.70 -0.33
C LEU A 80 -22.21 13.28 -1.81
N ILE A 81 -22.41 14.25 -2.69
CA ILE A 81 -22.45 14.03 -4.14
C ILE A 81 -21.19 14.68 -4.73
N LEU A 82 -20.34 13.86 -5.28
CA LEU A 82 -19.12 14.27 -5.96
C LEU A 82 -19.33 14.34 -7.48
N SER A 83 -18.75 15.34 -8.11
CA SER A 83 -18.62 15.39 -9.56
C SER A 83 -17.64 14.28 -10.02
N PHE A 84 -17.97 13.60 -11.11
CA PHE A 84 -17.09 12.56 -11.66
C PHE A 84 -17.07 12.63 -13.18
N ASP A 85 -15.87 12.76 -13.73
CA ASP A 85 -15.66 12.74 -15.15
C ASP A 85 -14.69 11.59 -15.47
N GLN A 86 -15.19 10.57 -16.13
CA GLN A 86 -14.41 9.37 -16.44
C GLN A 86 -13.26 9.68 -17.41
N GLU A 87 -13.38 10.68 -18.26
CA GLU A 87 -12.34 11.07 -19.23
C GLU A 87 -11.13 11.73 -18.53
N LYS A 88 -11.35 12.31 -17.34
CA LYS A 88 -10.30 12.93 -16.53
C LYS A 88 -9.61 11.95 -15.56
N LEU A 89 -9.99 10.68 -15.61
CA LEU A 89 -9.39 9.66 -14.76
C LEU A 89 -7.96 9.37 -15.20
N LYS A 90 -7.01 9.55 -14.28
CA LYS A 90 -5.60 9.30 -14.52
C LYS A 90 -5.15 8.05 -13.75
N LYS A 91 -4.47 7.14 -14.44
CA LYS A 91 -3.76 6.04 -13.78
C LYS A 91 -2.44 6.57 -13.23
N ILE A 92 -2.20 6.37 -11.93
CA ILE A 92 -1.00 6.85 -11.25
C ILE A 92 -0.09 5.66 -10.93
N GLN A 93 1.16 5.76 -11.34
CA GLN A 93 2.22 4.87 -10.85
C GLN A 93 2.86 5.50 -9.63
N ARG A 94 2.49 5.03 -8.42
CA ARG A 94 3.04 5.53 -7.14
C ARG A 94 4.31 4.79 -6.70
N ARG A 95 4.59 3.63 -7.31
CA ARG A 95 5.72 2.79 -6.91
C ARG A 95 6.86 2.96 -7.89
N GLU A 96 8.00 3.33 -7.39
CA GLU A 96 9.24 3.39 -8.15
C GLU A 96 9.71 1.98 -8.54
N PHE A 97 9.56 1.01 -7.61
CA PHE A 97 9.95 -0.38 -7.80
C PHE A 97 8.73 -1.31 -7.81
N VAL A 98 8.79 -2.32 -8.65
CA VAL A 98 7.80 -3.40 -8.66
C VAL A 98 7.95 -4.24 -7.38
N ARG A 99 6.82 -4.64 -6.78
CA ARG A 99 6.79 -5.56 -5.65
C ARG A 99 6.53 -6.98 -6.11
N ILE A 100 7.26 -7.92 -5.55
CA ILE A 100 7.16 -9.34 -5.87
C ILE A 100 6.84 -10.09 -4.59
N GLU A 101 5.81 -10.91 -4.61
CA GLU A 101 5.54 -11.87 -3.54
C GLU A 101 6.62 -12.95 -3.58
N ALA A 102 7.38 -13.05 -2.50
CA ALA A 102 8.45 -14.01 -2.36
C ALA A 102 8.72 -14.28 -0.87
N LEU A 103 8.85 -15.55 -0.53
CA LEU A 103 9.28 -16.00 0.79
C LEU A 103 10.81 -16.14 0.78
N LEU A 104 11.49 -15.17 1.36
CA LEU A 104 12.94 -15.14 1.50
C LEU A 104 13.29 -15.08 2.98
N ASP A 105 14.30 -15.82 3.39
CA ASP A 105 14.79 -15.77 4.76
C ASP A 105 15.41 -14.41 5.06
N VAL A 106 15.08 -13.86 6.22
CA VAL A 106 15.60 -12.58 6.68
C VAL A 106 15.87 -12.62 8.19
N SER A 107 17.04 -12.19 8.60
CA SER A 107 17.35 -11.88 10.00
C SER A 107 17.05 -10.40 10.23
N VAL A 108 16.39 -10.11 11.34
CA VAL A 108 15.97 -8.77 11.75
C VAL A 108 16.56 -8.46 13.11
N LYS A 109 17.28 -7.34 13.24
CA LYS A 109 17.78 -6.84 14.53
C LYS A 109 17.28 -5.42 14.76
N SER A 110 16.52 -5.24 15.82
CA SER A 110 16.06 -3.93 16.27
C SER A 110 17.24 -3.08 16.77
N LYS A 111 17.30 -1.82 16.34
CA LYS A 111 18.30 -0.87 16.87
C LYS A 111 17.90 -0.26 18.22
N ILE A 112 16.64 -0.36 18.59
CA ILE A 112 16.13 0.18 19.86
C ILE A 112 16.27 -0.85 20.97
N SER A 113 15.72 -2.05 20.77
CA SER A 113 15.64 -3.09 21.81
C SER A 113 16.79 -4.08 21.79
N SER A 114 17.70 -4.01 20.80
CA SER A 114 18.75 -5.00 20.54
C SER A 114 18.23 -6.44 20.33
N ARG A 115 16.92 -6.61 20.20
CA ARG A 115 16.31 -7.92 19.91
C ARG A 115 16.68 -8.36 18.50
N SER A 116 16.88 -9.64 18.33
CA SER A 116 17.22 -10.25 17.05
C SER A 116 16.35 -11.50 16.87
N PHE A 117 15.76 -11.62 15.68
CA PHE A 117 14.94 -12.78 15.32
C PHE A 117 15.08 -13.06 13.81
N THR A 118 14.67 -14.25 13.41
CA THR A 118 14.56 -14.62 12.00
C THR A 118 13.10 -14.64 11.55
N SER A 119 12.87 -14.30 10.30
CA SER A 119 11.55 -14.26 9.69
C SER A 119 11.66 -14.59 8.21
N VAL A 120 10.53 -14.54 7.52
CA VAL A 120 10.45 -14.63 6.06
C VAL A 120 9.75 -13.40 5.50
N THR A 121 10.14 -13.00 4.31
CA THR A 121 9.46 -11.93 3.59
C THR A 121 8.09 -12.41 3.10
N HIS A 122 7.13 -11.51 3.00
CA HIS A 122 5.88 -11.70 2.27
C HIS A 122 5.99 -11.14 0.84
N ASP A 123 6.54 -9.93 0.73
CA ASP A 123 6.87 -9.29 -0.55
C ASP A 123 8.16 -8.48 -0.43
N ILE A 124 8.79 -8.21 -1.58
CA ILE A 124 10.03 -7.43 -1.69
C ILE A 124 10.03 -6.57 -2.94
N SER A 125 10.72 -5.44 -2.88
CA SER A 125 11.00 -4.53 -3.99
C SER A 125 12.35 -3.84 -3.80
N GLY A 126 12.84 -3.11 -4.80
CA GLY A 126 14.07 -2.31 -4.65
C GLY A 126 14.02 -1.22 -3.59
N GLY A 127 12.84 -0.84 -3.07
CA GLY A 127 12.69 0.20 -2.05
C GLY A 127 12.27 -0.31 -0.67
N GLY A 128 12.03 -1.60 -0.50
CA GLY A 128 11.59 -2.15 0.78
C GLY A 128 11.03 -3.56 0.67
N LEU A 129 10.67 -4.11 1.80
CA LEU A 129 10.08 -5.44 1.94
C LEU A 129 8.97 -5.45 3.01
N SER A 130 8.17 -6.49 3.01
CA SER A 130 7.31 -6.81 4.15
C SER A 130 7.67 -8.19 4.70
N ILE A 131 7.63 -8.33 6.02
CA ILE A 131 7.97 -9.57 6.75
C ILE A 131 6.79 -10.06 7.56
N ILE A 132 6.76 -11.37 7.81
CA ILE A 132 5.76 -12.03 8.63
C ILE A 132 6.33 -12.17 10.05
N VAL A 133 5.75 -11.47 11.02
CA VAL A 133 6.29 -11.37 12.39
C VAL A 133 5.32 -11.96 13.37
N ASP A 134 5.80 -12.86 14.23
CA ASP A 134 5.01 -13.38 15.34
C ASP A 134 4.72 -12.28 16.36
N THR A 135 3.61 -12.40 17.08
CA THR A 135 3.17 -11.42 18.09
C THR A 135 4.20 -11.18 19.18
N ASP A 136 5.02 -12.18 19.48
CA ASP A 136 6.07 -12.12 20.52
C ASP A 136 7.30 -11.29 20.08
N ASN A 137 7.47 -11.09 18.78
CA ASN A 137 8.58 -10.32 18.15
C ASN A 137 8.11 -8.93 17.70
N SER A 138 7.34 -8.21 18.52
CA SER A 138 6.78 -6.92 18.16
C SER A 138 7.87 -5.89 17.84
N LEU A 139 7.77 -5.30 16.64
CA LEU A 139 8.48 -4.08 16.24
C LEU A 139 7.55 -2.89 16.42
N GLN A 140 8.11 -1.69 16.50
CA GLN A 140 7.34 -0.45 16.55
C GLN A 140 7.35 0.25 15.20
N GLU A 141 6.34 1.06 14.91
CA GLU A 141 6.38 1.94 13.73
C GLU A 141 7.50 2.98 13.88
N ASN A 142 8.11 3.32 12.75
CA ASN A 142 9.26 4.21 12.68
C ASN A 142 10.56 3.70 13.33
N GLU A 143 10.63 2.42 13.68
CA GLU A 143 11.82 1.80 14.25
C GLU A 143 12.86 1.47 13.17
N LEU A 144 14.13 1.76 13.46
CA LEU A 144 15.26 1.33 12.63
C LEU A 144 15.65 -0.12 12.94
N VAL A 145 15.87 -0.89 11.90
CA VAL A 145 16.25 -2.29 11.96
C VAL A 145 17.42 -2.61 11.03
N ASP A 146 18.32 -3.45 11.49
CA ASP A 146 19.33 -4.09 10.64
C ASP A 146 18.73 -5.37 10.06
N LEU A 147 18.81 -5.54 8.75
CA LEU A 147 18.33 -6.68 8.02
C LEU A 147 19.49 -7.41 7.37
N MET A 148 19.51 -8.74 7.49
CA MET A 148 20.32 -9.62 6.67
C MET A 148 19.37 -10.48 5.83
N LEU A 149 19.27 -10.17 4.56
CA LEU A 149 18.38 -10.84 3.61
C LEU A 149 19.14 -11.91 2.84
N VAL A 150 18.56 -13.11 2.72
CA VAL A 150 19.09 -14.21 1.92
C VAL A 150 18.41 -14.19 0.56
N LEU A 151 19.13 -13.83 -0.49
CA LEU A 151 18.61 -13.69 -1.84
C LEU A 151 19.16 -14.80 -2.78
N PRO A 152 18.35 -15.81 -3.14
CA PRO A 152 18.75 -16.82 -4.11
C PRO A 152 18.67 -16.24 -5.53
N LEU A 153 19.82 -16.07 -6.18
CA LEU A 153 19.92 -15.49 -7.51
C LEU A 153 20.97 -16.22 -8.35
N ASP A 154 20.63 -16.62 -9.58
CA ASP A 154 21.56 -17.22 -10.56
C ASP A 154 22.37 -18.42 -10.05
N ASN A 155 21.74 -19.35 -9.32
CA ASN A 155 22.35 -20.50 -8.65
C ASN A 155 23.38 -20.14 -7.56
N LYS A 156 23.35 -18.90 -7.08
CA LYS A 156 24.12 -18.43 -5.92
C LYS A 156 23.17 -17.92 -4.84
N ILE A 157 23.70 -17.84 -3.64
CA ILE A 157 23.01 -17.18 -2.53
C ILE A 157 23.78 -15.90 -2.24
N GLU A 158 23.10 -14.78 -2.34
CA GLU A 158 23.62 -13.47 -1.96
C GLU A 158 23.08 -13.09 -0.58
N TYR A 159 23.93 -12.53 0.27
CA TYR A 159 23.57 -12.05 1.61
C TYR A 159 23.61 -10.53 1.60
N LEU A 160 22.45 -9.92 1.69
CA LEU A 160 22.33 -8.47 1.58
C LEU A 160 22.13 -7.85 2.96
N HIS A 161 23.03 -6.90 3.31
CA HIS A 161 22.93 -6.14 4.55
C HIS A 161 22.24 -4.80 4.28
N ILE A 162 21.11 -4.56 4.95
CA ILE A 162 20.24 -3.43 4.68
C ILE A 162 19.83 -2.77 6.00
N ILE A 163 19.89 -1.46 6.09
CA ILE A 163 19.25 -0.71 7.16
C ILE A 163 17.85 -0.32 6.69
N GLY A 164 16.85 -0.77 7.41
CA GLY A 164 15.45 -0.48 7.12
C GLY A 164 14.78 0.30 8.24
N LYS A 165 13.65 0.91 7.90
CA LYS A 165 12.76 1.57 8.84
C LYS A 165 11.36 0.98 8.72
N THR A 166 10.78 0.57 9.84
CA THR A 166 9.40 0.10 9.88
C THR A 166 8.45 1.25 9.54
N VAL A 167 7.56 1.03 8.57
CA VAL A 167 6.61 2.06 8.08
C VAL A 167 5.17 1.75 8.46
N ARG A 168 4.84 0.48 8.61
CA ARG A 168 3.49 0.04 8.94
C ARG A 168 3.52 -1.34 9.58
N ILE A 169 2.72 -1.51 10.61
CA ILE A 169 2.42 -2.80 11.22
C ILE A 169 0.95 -3.10 10.95
N HIS A 170 0.70 -4.20 10.24
CA HIS A 170 -0.65 -4.66 9.98
C HIS A 170 -0.95 -5.86 10.86
N GLU A 171 -1.67 -5.59 11.94
CA GLU A 171 -2.13 -6.63 12.88
C GLU A 171 -3.19 -7.50 12.20
N ARG A 172 -3.00 -8.80 12.25
CA ARG A 172 -3.95 -9.79 11.74
C ARG A 172 -4.51 -10.57 12.90
N LYS A 173 -5.84 -10.55 13.05
CA LYS A 173 -6.52 -11.39 14.04
C LYS A 173 -6.19 -12.86 13.75
N GLU A 174 -5.73 -13.58 14.78
CA GLU A 174 -5.39 -15.02 14.74
C GLU A 174 -4.28 -15.42 13.73
N LYS A 175 -3.47 -14.46 13.30
CA LYS A 175 -2.33 -14.70 12.38
C LYS A 175 -1.16 -13.80 12.75
N ASN A 176 0.03 -14.19 12.30
CA ASN A 176 1.24 -13.37 12.42
C ASN A 176 1.04 -11.99 11.79
N ASN A 177 1.62 -10.97 12.40
CA ASN A 177 1.58 -9.61 11.91
C ASN A 177 2.37 -9.46 10.62
N LEU A 178 1.96 -8.52 9.76
CA LEU A 178 2.72 -8.15 8.59
C LEU A 178 3.37 -6.78 8.82
N VAL A 179 4.70 -6.73 8.84
CA VAL A 179 5.46 -5.51 9.05
C VAL A 179 6.09 -5.06 7.74
N SER A 180 5.73 -3.84 7.30
CA SER A 180 6.33 -3.21 6.12
C SER A 180 7.55 -2.40 6.53
N ILE A 181 8.67 -2.63 5.83
CA ILE A 181 9.96 -2.00 6.10
C ILE A 181 10.43 -1.30 4.83
N LYS A 182 10.68 -0.01 4.90
CA LYS A 182 11.32 0.78 3.84
C LYS A 182 12.83 0.69 4.00
N PHE A 183 13.56 0.54 2.92
CA PHE A 183 15.02 0.63 2.95
C PHE A 183 15.44 2.10 3.13
N GLU A 184 16.23 2.37 4.17
CA GLU A 184 16.83 3.68 4.42
C GLU A 184 18.26 3.71 3.90
N GLU A 185 19.03 2.64 4.14
CA GLU A 185 20.37 2.50 3.61
C GLU A 185 20.52 1.10 2.97
N ILE A 186 20.76 1.09 1.68
CA ILE A 186 21.05 -0.12 0.90
C ILE A 186 22.17 0.19 -0.11
N ASN A 187 23.11 -0.73 -0.25
CA ASN A 187 24.13 -0.61 -1.28
C ASN A 187 23.45 -0.61 -2.67
N PRO A 188 23.82 0.30 -3.60
CA PRO A 188 23.25 0.33 -4.94
C PRO A 188 23.37 -0.98 -5.70
N HIS A 189 24.46 -1.71 -5.51
CA HIS A 189 24.63 -3.04 -6.09
C HIS A 189 23.59 -4.04 -5.55
N ASP A 190 23.38 -4.07 -4.23
CA ASP A 190 22.42 -4.96 -3.59
C ASP A 190 20.98 -4.62 -4.00
N GLN A 191 20.67 -3.33 -4.14
CA GLN A 191 19.38 -2.88 -4.67
C GLN A 191 19.15 -3.41 -6.10
N GLN A 192 20.18 -3.37 -6.96
CA GLN A 192 20.09 -3.92 -8.31
C GLN A 192 19.88 -5.44 -8.32
N LEU A 193 20.50 -6.18 -7.38
CA LEU A 193 20.28 -7.63 -7.24
C LEU A 193 18.81 -7.92 -6.90
N ILE A 194 18.20 -7.15 -5.99
CA ILE A 194 16.79 -7.29 -5.65
C ILE A 194 15.88 -6.99 -6.86
N VAL A 195 16.16 -5.91 -7.59
CA VAL A 195 15.41 -5.55 -8.80
C VAL A 195 15.52 -6.66 -9.86
N ARG A 196 16.71 -7.19 -10.08
CA ARG A 196 16.97 -8.32 -11.00
C ARG A 196 16.22 -9.57 -10.58
N PHE A 197 16.27 -9.93 -9.30
CA PHE A 197 15.49 -11.04 -8.75
C PHE A 197 13.99 -10.88 -9.03
N GLY A 198 13.46 -9.69 -8.79
CA GLY A 198 12.05 -9.38 -9.06
C GLY A 198 11.69 -9.57 -10.54
N PHE A 199 12.53 -9.10 -11.44
CA PHE A 199 12.34 -9.27 -12.88
C PHE A 199 12.34 -10.76 -13.30
N LEU A 200 13.28 -11.54 -12.81
CA LEU A 200 13.37 -12.99 -13.10
C LEU A 200 12.12 -13.74 -12.58
N LYS A 201 11.66 -13.41 -11.37
CA LYS A 201 10.41 -13.98 -10.82
C LYS A 201 9.19 -13.66 -11.68
N GLN A 202 9.09 -12.43 -12.19
CA GLN A 202 8.00 -12.06 -13.10
C GLN A 202 8.07 -12.82 -14.43
N LEU A 203 9.25 -13.01 -15.01
CA LEU A 203 9.42 -13.82 -16.22
C LEU A 203 8.96 -15.27 -15.99
N GLN A 204 9.39 -15.88 -14.90
CA GLN A 204 8.99 -17.24 -14.53
C GLN A 204 7.48 -17.37 -14.34
N ALA A 205 6.83 -16.40 -13.70
CA ALA A 205 5.39 -16.38 -13.51
C ALA A 205 4.62 -16.28 -14.85
N ARG A 206 5.09 -15.45 -15.77
CA ARG A 206 4.51 -15.32 -17.12
C ARG A 206 4.66 -16.60 -17.93
N GLN A 207 5.81 -17.27 -17.88
CA GLN A 207 6.03 -18.54 -18.56
C GLN A 207 5.10 -19.64 -18.04
N LYS A 208 4.90 -19.72 -16.71
CA LYS A 208 3.95 -20.68 -16.11
C LYS A 208 2.49 -20.38 -16.48
N GLY A 209 2.09 -19.13 -16.58
CA GLY A 209 0.75 -18.72 -17.00
C GLY A 209 0.47 -18.88 -18.50
N LEU A 210 1.50 -19.05 -19.33
CA LEU A 210 1.37 -19.36 -20.75
C LEU A 210 1.36 -20.88 -21.03
N SER A 211 1.70 -21.69 -20.03
CA SER A 211 1.78 -23.17 -20.14
C SER A 211 0.56 -23.86 -19.54
N SER A 212 -0.44 -23.12 -19.08
CA SER A 212 -1.74 -23.57 -18.56
C SER A 212 -2.87 -23.04 -19.44
#